data_7e2d8b99fbb62b13dec07de074dc07f8
#
_entry.id   7e2d8b99fbb62b13dec07de074dc07f8
#
_cell.length_a   1.000
_cell.length_b   1.000
_cell.length_c   1.000
_cell.angle_alpha   90.00
_cell.angle_beta   90.00
_cell.angle_gamma   90.00
#
_symmetry.space_group_name_H-M   'P 1'
#
loop_
_entity.id
_entity.type
_entity.pdbx_description
1 polymer ?
#
loop_
_entity_poly.entity_id
_entity_poly.type
_entity_poly.pdbx_seq_one_letter_code
_entity_poly.pdbx_strand_id
1 'polypeptide(L)'
;MLVLRILGFAFALALGACASVSNVPINIPTADANGGVSANAIPTEASEDDMLVGLAFSGGGTRAAAFSFGVLQGLADERRKVGGRSISLIDHIDFISGVSGGSITAAYFGLKKRAALTDFRERFLLRDAEAELRTNVSIANLTRAIGGGVNEDIRFRSWLDANLFEGATFASLITERRPRIWINATDIYNRTPFVFGKTAFSAICSDLSRYPVAAAVAASAAVPLAFSPIILETYPERCNAKLPNWIERALKNPNAPPILRSFAQGVSRYRDGSIKYIKLLDGGLADNFGLSGFTVARESSETPYGPLSREQAVKLRRVLFLVVDSGRPPQGDWAQRLEGPSGADLVAAVADSALDLGLRASYTLFEHTMTDWRNALVRWRCGPEGQAVRRAHGGPNCQDLKFYVGRVGFDQLGMARAAQLNVIPTRLKLPQPSVDLLIESGHEALLTNSTFRSFLGSL
;
A
#
# COMPACT_ATOMS: atom_id res chain seq x y z
N MET A 1 -48.44 11.25 -27.32
CA MET A 1 -47.91 10.51 -26.18
C MET A 1 -46.45 10.09 -26.33
N LEU A 2 -45.98 9.65 -27.50
CA LEU A 2 -44.58 9.24 -27.72
C LEU A 2 -43.58 10.41 -27.58
N VAL A 3 -43.89 11.60 -28.14
CA VAL A 3 -43.03 12.80 -28.06
C VAL A 3 -42.86 13.30 -26.63
N LEU A 4 -43.91 13.23 -25.79
CA LEU A 4 -43.84 13.62 -24.38
C LEU A 4 -42.96 12.65 -23.56
N ARG A 5 -42.95 11.36 -23.92
CA ARG A 5 -42.07 10.36 -23.30
C ARG A 5 -40.60 10.55 -23.71
N ILE A 6 -40.35 10.89 -24.95
CA ILE A 6 -38.97 11.18 -25.47
C ILE A 6 -38.44 12.46 -24.83
N LEU A 7 -39.25 13.53 -24.74
CA LEU A 7 -38.88 14.76 -24.04
C LEU A 7 -38.64 14.55 -22.56
N GLY A 8 -39.47 13.72 -21.88
CA GLY A 8 -39.26 13.36 -20.48
C GLY A 8 -37.97 12.56 -20.26
N PHE A 9 -37.60 11.67 -21.18
CA PHE A 9 -36.37 10.88 -21.11
C PHE A 9 -35.14 11.74 -21.42
N ALA A 10 -35.23 12.66 -22.39
CA ALA A 10 -34.17 13.62 -22.70
C ALA A 10 -33.95 14.63 -21.57
N PHE A 11 -35.01 15.07 -20.89
CA PHE A 11 -34.92 15.94 -19.71
C PHE A 11 -34.34 15.24 -18.49
N ALA A 12 -34.67 13.95 -18.28
CA ALA A 12 -34.07 13.14 -17.24
C ALA A 12 -32.57 12.87 -17.50
N LEU A 13 -32.16 12.69 -18.75
CA LEU A 13 -30.76 12.57 -19.16
C LEU A 13 -29.99 13.90 -19.00
N ALA A 14 -30.64 15.04 -19.29
CA ALA A 14 -30.02 16.36 -19.12
C ALA A 14 -29.83 16.72 -17.63
N LEU A 15 -30.73 16.29 -16.74
CA LEU A 15 -30.58 16.44 -15.29
C LEU A 15 -29.50 15.52 -14.71
N GLY A 16 -29.23 14.37 -15.35
CA GLY A 16 -28.16 13.47 -14.98
C GLY A 16 -26.75 14.03 -15.30
N ALA A 17 -26.64 14.88 -16.32
CA ALA A 17 -25.35 15.47 -16.72
C ALA A 17 -24.76 16.44 -15.68
N CYS A 18 -25.57 16.96 -14.75
CA CYS A 18 -25.12 17.84 -13.66
C CYS A 18 -24.77 17.09 -12.37
N ALA A 19 -24.82 15.75 -12.35
CA ALA A 19 -24.63 14.95 -11.16
C ALA A 19 -23.19 14.37 -11.02
N SER A 20 -22.23 14.85 -11.82
CA SER A 20 -20.84 14.41 -11.70
C SER A 20 -20.23 14.95 -10.39
N VAL A 21 -19.71 14.03 -9.60
CA VAL A 21 -18.92 14.34 -8.39
C VAL A 21 -17.46 14.41 -8.82
N SER A 22 -16.81 15.52 -8.55
CA SER A 22 -15.37 15.69 -8.81
C SER A 22 -14.67 16.23 -7.57
N ASN A 23 -13.56 15.59 -7.20
CA ASN A 23 -12.73 16.05 -6.11
C ASN A 23 -11.81 17.19 -6.56
N VAL A 24 -11.56 18.14 -5.66
CA VAL A 24 -10.64 19.26 -5.91
C VAL A 24 -9.25 18.88 -5.39
N PRO A 25 -8.16 19.13 -6.15
CA PRO A 25 -6.80 18.92 -5.67
C PRO A 25 -6.54 19.74 -4.40
N ILE A 26 -5.94 19.08 -3.40
CA ILE A 26 -5.55 19.73 -2.13
C ILE A 26 -4.04 19.73 -1.92
N ASN A 27 -3.30 19.07 -2.81
CA ASN A 27 -1.85 19.14 -2.79
C ASN A 27 -1.39 20.52 -3.27
N ILE A 28 -0.27 20.95 -2.73
CA ILE A 28 0.28 22.29 -2.98
C ILE A 28 1.66 22.17 -3.63
N PRO A 29 2.06 23.16 -4.46
CA PRO A 29 3.38 23.15 -5.07
C PRO A 29 4.48 23.18 -4.02
N THR A 30 5.62 22.56 -4.31
CA THR A 30 6.80 22.66 -3.45
C THR A 30 7.36 24.08 -3.43
N ALA A 31 7.84 24.51 -2.26
CA ALA A 31 8.61 25.74 -2.13
C ALA A 31 10.08 25.56 -2.57
N ASP A 32 10.58 24.33 -2.54
CA ASP A 32 11.95 24.00 -2.96
C ASP A 32 11.97 23.62 -4.44
N ALA A 33 12.20 24.62 -5.28
CA ALA A 33 12.31 24.44 -6.73
C ALA A 33 13.49 23.54 -7.15
N ASN A 34 14.49 23.38 -6.30
CA ASN A 34 15.68 22.58 -6.55
C ASN A 34 15.66 21.24 -5.80
N GLY A 35 14.60 20.98 -5.04
CA GLY A 35 14.42 19.73 -4.32
C GLY A 35 14.53 18.52 -5.24
N GLY A 36 15.65 17.79 -5.14
CA GLY A 36 15.88 16.59 -5.93
C GLY A 36 14.86 15.51 -5.63
N VAL A 37 14.51 14.69 -6.63
CA VAL A 37 13.72 13.48 -6.43
C VAL A 37 14.55 12.51 -5.59
N SER A 38 14.32 12.52 -4.28
CA SER A 38 14.99 11.60 -3.35
C SER A 38 14.32 10.23 -3.43
N ALA A 39 15.13 9.18 -3.53
CA ALA A 39 14.63 7.82 -3.36
C ALA A 39 14.03 7.64 -1.96
N ASN A 40 12.99 6.79 -1.85
CA ASN A 40 12.46 6.37 -0.57
C ASN A 40 13.50 5.49 0.15
N ALA A 41 14.38 6.11 0.91
CA ALA A 41 15.41 5.38 1.64
C ALA A 41 14.82 4.62 2.84
N ILE A 42 15.43 3.51 3.20
CA ILE A 42 15.17 2.82 4.48
C ILE A 42 15.65 3.74 5.62
N PRO A 43 14.92 3.79 6.76
CA PRO A 43 15.29 4.66 7.87
C PRO A 43 16.73 4.47 8.35
N THR A 44 17.38 5.55 8.75
CA THR A 44 18.78 5.52 9.20
C THR A 44 18.95 4.71 10.49
N GLU A 45 17.93 4.66 11.35
CA GLU A 45 17.92 3.81 12.57
C GLU A 45 18.11 2.31 12.27
N ALA A 46 17.67 1.83 11.09
CA ALA A 46 17.92 0.47 10.63
C ALA A 46 19.43 0.18 10.44
N SER A 47 20.29 1.18 10.46
CA SER A 47 21.76 1.01 10.30
C SER A 47 22.45 0.42 11.54
N GLU A 48 21.81 0.48 12.70
CA GLU A 48 22.38 -0.05 13.95
C GLU A 48 22.03 -1.52 14.19
N ASP A 49 20.98 -2.02 13.53
CA ASP A 49 20.52 -3.38 13.68
C ASP A 49 21.11 -4.30 12.59
N ASP A 50 21.28 -5.56 12.93
CA ASP A 50 21.68 -6.61 11.98
C ASP A 50 20.45 -7.28 11.31
N MET A 51 19.26 -6.74 11.52
CA MET A 51 18.01 -7.19 10.91
C MET A 51 17.22 -6.05 10.25
N LEU A 52 16.39 -6.44 9.29
CA LEU A 52 15.41 -5.57 8.62
C LEU A 52 14.06 -6.26 8.62
N VAL A 53 13.03 -5.56 9.09
CA VAL A 53 11.65 -6.07 9.15
C VAL A 53 10.73 -5.20 8.31
N GLY A 54 10.15 -5.79 7.29
CA GLY A 54 9.18 -5.15 6.40
C GLY A 54 7.83 -5.85 6.43
N LEU A 55 6.76 -5.08 6.39
CA LEU A 55 5.38 -5.56 6.32
C LEU A 55 4.68 -4.97 5.11
N ALA A 56 3.79 -5.75 4.51
CA ALA A 56 2.86 -5.26 3.50
C ALA A 56 1.44 -5.69 3.86
N PHE A 57 0.52 -4.74 4.00
CA PHE A 57 -0.87 -4.95 4.40
C PHE A 57 -1.79 -4.82 3.19
N SER A 58 -2.46 -5.90 2.82
CA SER A 58 -3.36 -5.93 1.68
C SER A 58 -4.59 -5.05 1.86
N GLY A 59 -5.25 -4.72 0.74
CA GLY A 59 -6.58 -4.13 0.75
C GLY A 59 -7.66 -5.09 1.24
N GLY A 60 -8.85 -4.53 1.54
CA GLY A 60 -10.00 -5.31 1.99
C GLY A 60 -10.86 -4.65 3.07
N GLY A 61 -10.88 -3.33 3.15
CA GLY A 61 -11.69 -2.56 4.12
C GLY A 61 -11.35 -2.88 5.58
N THR A 62 -12.34 -2.80 6.46
CA THR A 62 -12.17 -3.12 7.90
C THR A 62 -11.70 -4.56 8.13
N ARG A 63 -12.02 -5.50 7.21
CA ARG A 63 -11.52 -6.87 7.28
C ARG A 63 -10.00 -6.91 7.24
N ALA A 64 -9.39 -6.24 6.27
CA ALA A 64 -7.94 -6.15 6.15
C ALA A 64 -7.31 -5.37 7.31
N ALA A 65 -7.93 -4.27 7.71
CA ALA A 65 -7.45 -3.48 8.83
C ALA A 65 -7.41 -4.27 10.14
N ALA A 66 -8.48 -5.03 10.45
CA ALA A 66 -8.56 -5.84 11.66
C ALA A 66 -7.57 -7.01 11.67
N PHE A 67 -7.43 -7.71 10.53
CA PHE A 67 -6.48 -8.81 10.40
C PHE A 67 -5.03 -8.32 10.52
N SER A 68 -4.69 -7.21 9.85
CA SER A 68 -3.36 -6.59 9.96
C SER A 68 -3.07 -6.08 11.38
N PHE A 69 -4.10 -5.57 12.08
CA PHE A 69 -3.97 -5.17 13.47
C PHE A 69 -3.64 -6.34 14.39
N GLY A 70 -4.29 -7.50 14.18
CA GLY A 70 -3.95 -8.74 14.89
C GLY A 70 -2.50 -9.18 14.67
N VAL A 71 -1.99 -9.04 13.44
CA VAL A 71 -0.56 -9.29 13.13
C VAL A 71 0.37 -8.35 13.91
N LEU A 72 0.02 -7.05 14.03
CA LEU A 72 0.80 -6.11 14.85
C LEU A 72 0.77 -6.49 16.32
N GLN A 73 -0.36 -6.97 16.85
CA GLN A 73 -0.44 -7.47 18.23
C GLN A 73 0.48 -8.68 18.44
N GLY A 74 0.47 -9.65 17.51
CA GLY A 74 1.37 -10.80 17.57
C GLY A 74 2.85 -10.41 17.56
N LEU A 75 3.23 -9.40 16.75
CA LEU A 75 4.60 -8.85 16.75
C LEU A 75 4.96 -8.15 18.07
N ALA A 76 3.98 -7.54 18.74
CA ALA A 76 4.20 -6.88 20.03
C ALA A 76 4.43 -7.90 21.17
N ASP A 77 3.75 -9.04 21.10
CA ASP A 77 3.85 -10.11 22.10
C ASP A 77 5.16 -10.90 21.95
N GLU A 78 5.72 -10.95 20.73
CA GLU A 78 6.97 -11.65 20.49
C GLU A 78 8.18 -10.87 21.01
N ARG A 79 8.77 -11.40 22.09
CA ARG A 79 10.00 -10.90 22.67
C ARG A 79 11.14 -11.88 22.45
N ARG A 80 12.28 -11.36 22.02
CA ARG A 80 13.50 -12.14 21.76
C ARG A 80 14.72 -11.51 22.41
N LYS A 81 15.68 -12.37 22.77
CA LYS A 81 17.00 -11.90 23.21
C LYS A 81 17.92 -11.81 21.99
N VAL A 82 18.31 -10.60 21.62
CA VAL A 82 19.27 -10.34 20.55
C VAL A 82 20.45 -9.60 21.16
N GLY A 83 21.67 -10.14 21.02
CA GLY A 83 22.85 -9.52 21.62
C GLY A 83 22.75 -9.32 23.15
N GLY A 84 22.03 -10.20 23.87
CA GLY A 84 21.80 -10.11 25.32
C GLY A 84 20.69 -9.13 25.74
N ARG A 85 20.10 -8.38 24.82
CA ARG A 85 18.97 -7.45 25.07
C ARG A 85 17.64 -8.11 24.72
N SER A 86 16.62 -7.90 25.56
CA SER A 86 15.23 -8.29 25.22
C SER A 86 14.63 -7.25 24.31
N ILE A 87 14.34 -7.63 23.06
CA ILE A 87 13.67 -6.79 22.06
C ILE A 87 12.25 -7.27 21.80
N SER A 88 11.37 -6.37 21.42
CA SER A 88 10.05 -6.69 20.89
C SER A 88 10.04 -6.36 19.42
N LEU A 89 9.63 -7.31 18.56
CA LEU A 89 9.73 -7.16 17.11
C LEU A 89 8.92 -5.99 16.54
N ILE A 90 7.84 -5.60 17.21
CA ILE A 90 7.04 -4.45 16.77
C ILE A 90 7.84 -3.14 16.77
N ASP A 91 8.84 -3.01 17.65
CA ASP A 91 9.69 -1.81 17.71
C ASP A 91 10.79 -1.80 16.64
N HIS A 92 10.99 -2.95 15.98
CA HIS A 92 12.02 -3.14 14.95
C HIS A 92 11.44 -3.22 13.53
N ILE A 93 10.16 -2.85 13.35
CA ILE A 93 9.58 -2.75 12.02
C ILE A 93 10.21 -1.54 11.30
N ASP A 94 10.91 -1.77 10.20
CA ASP A 94 11.60 -0.72 9.43
C ASP A 94 10.67 -0.02 8.45
N PHE A 95 9.74 -0.76 7.83
CA PHE A 95 8.73 -0.14 6.98
C PHE A 95 7.43 -0.96 6.94
N ILE A 96 6.33 -0.26 6.65
CA ILE A 96 5.03 -0.86 6.39
C ILE A 96 4.47 -0.25 5.11
N SER A 97 4.13 -1.09 4.16
CA SER A 97 3.35 -0.72 2.97
C SER A 97 1.90 -1.10 3.20
N GLY A 98 0.95 -0.23 2.89
CA GLY A 98 -0.46 -0.49 3.08
C GLY A 98 -1.31 -0.10 1.87
N VAL A 99 -2.37 -0.87 1.63
CA VAL A 99 -3.36 -0.65 0.56
C VAL A 99 -4.75 -0.63 1.17
N SER A 100 -5.59 0.35 0.80
CA SER A 100 -6.98 0.42 1.22
C SER A 100 -7.15 0.26 2.75
N GLY A 101 -7.90 -0.73 3.22
CA GLY A 101 -8.02 -1.01 4.67
C GLY A 101 -6.68 -1.25 5.37
N GLY A 102 -5.72 -1.91 4.71
CA GLY A 102 -4.36 -2.08 5.24
C GLY A 102 -3.60 -0.77 5.38
N SER A 103 -3.87 0.22 4.53
CA SER A 103 -3.26 1.55 4.64
C SER A 103 -3.73 2.32 5.89
N ILE A 104 -4.97 2.09 6.34
CA ILE A 104 -5.50 2.69 7.56
C ILE A 104 -4.68 2.21 8.77
N THR A 105 -4.51 0.88 8.89
CA THR A 105 -3.71 0.28 9.97
C THR A 105 -2.25 0.73 9.91
N ALA A 106 -1.65 0.71 8.72
CA ALA A 106 -0.26 1.12 8.51
C ALA A 106 -0.03 2.58 8.90
N ALA A 107 -0.90 3.50 8.45
CA ALA A 107 -0.78 4.92 8.72
C ALA A 107 -1.00 5.22 10.22
N TYR A 108 -2.02 4.62 10.82
CA TYR A 108 -2.30 4.81 12.24
C TYR A 108 -1.16 4.31 13.13
N PHE A 109 -0.66 3.10 12.85
CA PHE A 109 0.52 2.58 13.54
C PHE A 109 1.76 3.46 13.30
N GLY A 110 1.94 3.95 12.08
CA GLY A 110 3.03 4.88 11.76
C GLY A 110 3.03 6.15 12.62
N LEU A 111 1.87 6.68 12.93
CA LEU A 111 1.71 7.89 13.77
C LEU A 111 1.80 7.58 15.27
N LYS A 112 1.08 6.57 15.74
CA LYS A 112 0.90 6.30 17.17
C LYS A 112 1.87 5.24 17.71
N LYS A 113 2.58 4.48 16.84
CA LYS A 113 3.49 3.40 17.23
C LYS A 113 2.77 2.40 18.16
N ARG A 114 3.37 1.99 19.25
CA ARG A 114 2.76 1.07 20.23
C ARG A 114 1.42 1.57 20.79
N ALA A 115 1.22 2.88 20.90
CA ALA A 115 -0.05 3.41 21.39
C ALA A 115 -1.23 3.04 20.47
N ALA A 116 -0.99 2.79 19.18
CA ALA A 116 -2.01 2.29 18.27
C ALA A 116 -2.65 0.96 18.74
N LEU A 117 -1.91 0.13 19.47
CA LEU A 117 -2.44 -1.16 19.94
C LEU A 117 -3.51 -1.01 21.04
N THR A 118 -3.60 0.15 21.67
CA THR A 118 -4.52 0.38 22.79
C THR A 118 -5.87 0.93 22.38
N ASP A 119 -5.96 1.65 21.26
CA ASP A 119 -7.17 2.41 20.92
C ASP A 119 -7.67 2.23 19.47
N PHE A 120 -6.89 1.64 18.55
CA PHE A 120 -7.28 1.51 17.15
C PHE A 120 -8.58 0.69 16.96
N ARG A 121 -8.79 -0.32 17.79
CA ARG A 121 -10.00 -1.15 17.75
C ARG A 121 -11.25 -0.29 17.97
N GLU A 122 -11.28 0.52 19.00
CA GLU A 122 -12.40 1.38 19.38
C GLU A 122 -12.51 2.62 18.49
N ARG A 123 -11.39 3.16 18.04
CA ARG A 123 -11.39 4.38 17.21
C ARG A 123 -11.74 4.13 15.76
N PHE A 124 -11.46 2.92 15.24
CA PHE A 124 -11.74 2.57 13.85
C PHE A 124 -12.52 1.27 13.69
N LEU A 125 -12.00 0.13 14.17
CA LEU A 125 -12.49 -1.18 13.76
C LEU A 125 -13.95 -1.43 14.16
N LEU A 126 -14.40 -0.85 15.27
CA LEU A 126 -15.78 -0.94 15.75
C LEU A 126 -16.66 0.26 15.32
N ARG A 127 -16.07 1.23 14.64
CA ARG A 127 -16.83 2.43 14.21
C ARG A 127 -17.50 2.20 12.87
N ASP A 128 -18.54 2.99 12.63
CA ASP A 128 -19.24 3.02 11.36
C ASP A 128 -18.65 4.11 10.45
N ALA A 129 -17.63 3.75 9.68
CA ALA A 129 -17.04 4.67 8.72
C ALA A 129 -17.89 4.82 7.44
N GLU A 130 -18.98 4.03 7.31
CA GLU A 130 -19.93 4.13 6.20
C GLU A 130 -21.12 5.05 6.51
N ALA A 131 -21.28 5.48 7.77
CA ALA A 131 -22.47 6.22 8.21
C ALA A 131 -22.77 7.49 7.40
N GLU A 132 -21.73 8.19 6.96
CA GLU A 132 -21.85 9.42 6.17
C GLU A 132 -21.74 9.19 4.66
N LEU A 133 -21.49 7.94 4.22
CA LEU A 133 -21.36 7.60 2.81
C LEU A 133 -22.74 7.33 2.18
N ARG A 134 -22.86 7.66 0.91
CA ARG A 134 -24.05 7.36 0.10
C ARG A 134 -23.96 5.93 -0.37
N THR A 135 -24.57 5.01 0.38
CA THR A 135 -24.57 3.57 0.08
C THR A 135 -25.90 3.06 -0.48
N ASN A 136 -26.95 3.90 -0.50
CA ASN A 136 -28.28 3.51 -0.95
C ASN A 136 -28.34 3.36 -2.47
N VAL A 137 -28.97 2.30 -2.96
CA VAL A 137 -29.31 2.14 -4.37
C VAL A 137 -30.48 3.08 -4.69
N SER A 138 -30.17 4.16 -5.42
CA SER A 138 -31.15 5.14 -5.93
C SER A 138 -30.78 5.54 -7.35
N ILE A 139 -31.77 6.06 -8.10
CA ILE A 139 -31.52 6.56 -9.48
C ILE A 139 -30.43 7.63 -9.46
N ALA A 140 -30.45 8.54 -8.47
CA ALA A 140 -29.45 9.59 -8.34
C ALA A 140 -28.05 9.04 -8.02
N ASN A 141 -27.94 7.96 -7.22
CA ASN A 141 -26.65 7.33 -6.96
C ASN A 141 -26.17 6.47 -8.14
N LEU A 142 -27.08 5.86 -8.88
CA LEU A 142 -26.73 5.13 -10.10
C LEU A 142 -26.19 6.08 -11.18
N THR A 143 -26.80 7.24 -11.38
CA THR A 143 -26.30 8.26 -12.32
C THR A 143 -24.94 8.84 -11.90
N ARG A 144 -24.73 9.04 -10.58
CA ARG A 144 -23.42 9.45 -10.05
C ARG A 144 -22.34 8.39 -10.23
N ALA A 145 -22.69 7.12 -10.01
CA ALA A 145 -21.75 6.01 -10.22
C ALA A 145 -21.29 5.94 -11.68
N ILE A 146 -22.24 6.13 -12.65
CA ILE A 146 -21.93 6.23 -14.08
C ILE A 146 -21.11 7.48 -14.38
N GLY A 147 -21.35 8.59 -13.67
CA GLY A 147 -20.61 9.84 -13.79
C GLY A 147 -19.21 9.86 -13.14
N GLY A 148 -18.78 8.75 -12.52
CA GLY A 148 -17.43 8.62 -11.98
C GLY A 148 -17.33 8.33 -10.48
N GLY A 149 -18.46 8.20 -9.76
CA GLY A 149 -18.48 7.84 -8.35
C GLY A 149 -19.62 8.48 -7.57
N VAL A 150 -20.07 7.81 -6.51
CA VAL A 150 -21.23 8.25 -5.70
C VAL A 150 -20.81 9.23 -4.60
N ASN A 151 -19.63 9.06 -4.04
CA ASN A 151 -19.13 9.84 -2.92
C ASN A 151 -17.91 10.68 -3.32
N GLU A 152 -17.86 11.90 -2.80
CA GLU A 152 -16.66 12.73 -2.77
C GLU A 152 -15.68 12.19 -1.72
N ASP A 153 -14.39 12.45 -1.90
CA ASP A 153 -13.35 12.06 -0.92
C ASP A 153 -13.53 12.79 0.42
N ILE A 154 -14.06 14.01 0.39
CA ILE A 154 -14.13 14.91 1.55
C ILE A 154 -14.84 14.28 2.76
N ARG A 155 -15.89 13.47 2.54
CA ARG A 155 -16.64 12.85 3.62
C ARG A 155 -15.80 11.80 4.33
N PHE A 156 -15.24 10.86 3.57
CA PHE A 156 -14.43 9.79 4.15
C PHE A 156 -13.12 10.32 4.71
N ARG A 157 -12.47 11.23 4.00
CA ARG A 157 -11.26 11.91 4.47
C ARG A 157 -11.52 12.65 5.79
N SER A 158 -12.59 13.45 5.88
CA SER A 158 -12.93 14.19 7.11
C SER A 158 -13.26 13.25 8.26
N TRP A 159 -13.95 12.14 7.97
CA TRP A 159 -14.22 11.12 8.98
C TRP A 159 -12.92 10.48 9.51
N LEU A 160 -12.01 10.09 8.60
CA LEU A 160 -10.69 9.55 8.96
C LEU A 160 -9.89 10.56 9.78
N ASP A 161 -9.90 11.81 9.37
CA ASP A 161 -9.17 12.88 10.07
C ASP A 161 -9.70 13.10 11.48
N ALA A 162 -11.00 13.25 11.61
CA ALA A 162 -11.65 13.49 12.91
C ALA A 162 -11.50 12.32 13.89
N ASN A 163 -11.50 11.08 13.41
CA ASN A 163 -11.51 9.90 14.27
C ASN A 163 -10.11 9.28 14.49
N LEU A 164 -9.18 9.43 13.53
CA LEU A 164 -7.90 8.75 13.56
C LEU A 164 -6.69 9.67 13.46
N PHE A 165 -6.69 10.60 12.50
CA PHE A 165 -5.45 11.27 12.09
C PHE A 165 -5.29 12.68 12.67
N GLU A 166 -6.36 13.30 13.14
CA GLU A 166 -6.33 14.54 13.95
C GLU A 166 -5.50 15.67 13.32
N GLY A 167 -5.65 15.89 12.02
CA GLY A 167 -4.90 16.89 11.26
C GLY A 167 -3.47 16.47 10.89
N ALA A 168 -3.07 15.22 11.12
CA ALA A 168 -1.73 14.75 10.80
C ALA A 168 -1.42 14.86 9.31
N THR A 169 -0.23 15.36 9.00
CA THR A 169 0.32 15.40 7.65
C THR A 169 1.51 14.43 7.53
N PHE A 170 2.01 14.26 6.31
CA PHE A 170 3.21 13.44 6.08
C PHE A 170 4.45 13.96 6.81
N ALA A 171 4.51 15.22 7.26
CA ALA A 171 5.58 15.67 8.14
C ALA A 171 5.69 14.82 9.41
N SER A 172 4.57 14.30 9.93
CA SER A 172 4.54 13.43 11.11
C SER A 172 4.96 11.98 10.80
N LEU A 173 4.90 11.54 9.52
CA LEU A 173 5.29 10.20 9.08
C LEU A 173 6.72 10.17 8.49
N ILE A 174 7.19 11.29 7.91
CA ILE A 174 8.54 11.41 7.34
C ILE A 174 9.51 11.81 8.46
N THR A 175 9.74 10.90 9.38
CA THR A 175 10.71 11.07 10.47
C THR A 175 11.92 10.16 10.21
N GLU A 176 13.03 10.41 10.90
CA GLU A 176 14.17 9.49 10.91
C GLU A 176 13.86 8.18 11.64
N ARG A 177 12.77 8.16 12.40
CA ARG A 177 12.35 6.99 13.20
C ARG A 177 11.55 6.00 12.37
N ARG A 178 11.73 4.73 12.64
CA ARG A 178 10.96 3.62 12.07
C ARG A 178 9.54 3.51 12.67
N PRO A 179 8.57 2.89 11.99
CA PRO A 179 8.68 2.45 10.59
C PRO A 179 8.48 3.57 9.58
N ARG A 180 9.02 3.41 8.38
CA ARG A 180 8.63 4.17 7.20
C ARG A 180 7.27 3.65 6.73
N ILE A 181 6.35 4.55 6.43
CA ILE A 181 5.01 4.18 5.96
C ILE A 181 4.85 4.51 4.49
N TRP A 182 4.39 3.52 3.72
CA TRP A 182 4.00 3.68 2.32
C TRP A 182 2.49 3.45 2.18
N ILE A 183 1.79 4.45 1.67
CA ILE A 183 0.37 4.40 1.35
C ILE A 183 0.27 4.30 -0.16
N ASN A 184 -0.45 3.28 -0.66
CA ASN A 184 -0.50 2.98 -2.08
C ASN A 184 -1.90 3.26 -2.65
N ALA A 185 -1.95 4.00 -3.74
CA ALA A 185 -3.12 4.18 -4.59
C ALA A 185 -2.80 3.75 -6.04
N THR A 186 -3.78 3.81 -6.92
CA THR A 186 -3.61 3.54 -8.35
C THR A 186 -3.79 4.80 -9.17
N ASP A 187 -2.78 5.18 -9.95
CA ASP A 187 -2.95 6.14 -11.05
C ASP A 187 -3.63 5.42 -12.22
N ILE A 188 -4.92 5.72 -12.40
CA ILE A 188 -5.74 5.02 -13.39
C ILE A 188 -5.42 5.40 -14.85
N TYR A 189 -4.83 6.58 -15.08
CA TYR A 189 -4.41 6.98 -16.42
C TYR A 189 -3.15 6.24 -16.86
N ASN A 190 -2.13 6.24 -16.01
CA ASN A 190 -0.87 5.52 -16.26
C ASN A 190 -0.98 4.02 -16.02
N ARG A 191 -2.03 3.54 -15.33
CA ARG A 191 -2.24 2.15 -14.92
C ARG A 191 -1.07 1.63 -14.08
N THR A 192 -0.61 2.47 -13.15
CA THR A 192 0.55 2.18 -12.30
C THR A 192 0.22 2.42 -10.84
N PRO A 193 0.90 1.73 -9.92
CA PRO A 193 0.83 2.10 -8.51
C PRO A 193 1.33 3.53 -8.30
N PHE A 194 0.64 4.26 -7.42
CA PHE A 194 1.04 5.56 -6.93
C PHE A 194 1.35 5.47 -5.44
N VAL A 195 2.63 5.49 -5.09
CA VAL A 195 3.08 5.45 -3.70
C VAL A 195 3.19 6.87 -3.17
N PHE A 196 2.40 7.20 -2.13
CA PHE A 196 2.53 8.48 -1.43
C PHE A 196 3.88 8.54 -0.72
N GLY A 197 4.84 9.17 -1.36
CA GLY A 197 6.22 9.23 -0.92
C GLY A 197 6.99 10.33 -1.65
N LYS A 198 8.24 10.53 -1.21
CA LYS A 198 9.10 11.61 -1.74
C LYS A 198 9.27 11.52 -3.26
N THR A 199 9.45 10.31 -3.81
CA THR A 199 9.67 10.13 -5.25
C THR A 199 8.49 10.63 -6.09
N ALA A 200 7.26 10.24 -5.75
CA ALA A 200 6.06 10.65 -6.48
C ALA A 200 5.81 12.15 -6.34
N PHE A 201 5.88 12.67 -5.11
CA PHE A 201 5.62 14.10 -4.85
C PHE A 201 6.69 15.02 -5.44
N SER A 202 7.95 14.61 -5.43
CA SER A 202 8.99 15.35 -6.15
C SER A 202 8.79 15.31 -7.66
N ALA A 203 8.30 14.19 -8.21
CA ALA A 203 7.98 14.09 -9.64
C ALA A 203 6.88 15.05 -10.07
N ILE A 204 5.86 15.27 -9.24
CA ILE A 204 4.76 16.21 -9.49
C ILE A 204 5.03 17.63 -8.97
N CYS A 205 6.23 17.89 -8.45
CA CYS A 205 6.62 19.19 -7.90
C CYS A 205 5.72 19.68 -6.76
N SER A 206 5.25 18.77 -5.92
CA SER A 206 4.34 19.03 -4.80
C SER A 206 5.02 18.75 -3.46
N ASP A 207 4.57 19.45 -2.42
CA ASP A 207 5.08 19.30 -1.05
C ASP A 207 4.37 18.16 -0.33
N LEU A 208 5.05 17.02 -0.22
CA LEU A 208 4.54 15.87 0.52
C LEU A 208 4.38 16.16 2.02
N SER A 209 5.26 16.95 2.61
CA SER A 209 5.27 17.15 4.07
C SER A 209 3.96 17.76 4.59
N ARG A 210 3.32 18.58 3.75
CA ARG A 210 2.06 19.26 4.07
C ARG A 210 0.82 18.46 3.61
N TYR A 211 0.99 17.35 2.91
CA TYR A 211 -0.15 16.57 2.43
C TYR A 211 -0.79 15.78 3.59
N PRO A 212 -2.14 15.86 3.78
CA PRO A 212 -2.81 15.19 4.89
C PRO A 212 -2.73 13.66 4.76
N VAL A 213 -2.43 12.98 5.87
CA VAL A 213 -2.42 11.51 5.92
C VAL A 213 -3.80 10.94 5.62
N ALA A 214 -4.86 11.55 6.17
CA ALA A 214 -6.24 11.17 5.90
C ALA A 214 -6.58 11.17 4.40
N ALA A 215 -6.05 12.13 3.64
CA ALA A 215 -6.30 12.21 2.20
C ALA A 215 -5.59 11.11 1.41
N ALA A 216 -4.37 10.76 1.78
CA ALA A 216 -3.65 9.65 1.14
C ALA A 216 -4.32 8.31 1.43
N VAL A 217 -4.77 8.09 2.67
CA VAL A 217 -5.51 6.89 3.08
C VAL A 217 -6.86 6.83 2.36
N ALA A 218 -7.58 7.94 2.25
CA ALA A 218 -8.83 8.00 1.51
C ALA A 218 -8.62 7.66 0.01
N ALA A 219 -7.54 8.17 -0.61
CA ALA A 219 -7.18 7.83 -1.99
C ALA A 219 -6.87 6.33 -2.15
N SER A 220 -6.11 5.77 -1.18
CA SER A 220 -5.78 4.34 -1.14
C SER A 220 -7.02 3.44 -1.03
N ALA A 221 -8.11 3.93 -0.43
CA ALA A 221 -9.36 3.21 -0.23
C ALA A 221 -10.51 3.68 -1.13
N ALA A 222 -10.23 4.47 -2.16
CA ALA A 222 -11.22 4.99 -3.09
C ALA A 222 -11.66 3.93 -4.11
N VAL A 223 -12.55 3.02 -3.66
CA VAL A 223 -13.09 1.93 -4.50
C VAL A 223 -13.86 2.52 -5.68
N PRO A 224 -13.63 2.04 -6.93
CA PRO A 224 -14.36 2.48 -8.11
C PRO A 224 -15.87 2.39 -7.94
N LEU A 225 -16.61 3.29 -8.56
CA LEU A 225 -18.07 3.46 -8.49
C LEU A 225 -18.55 3.96 -7.11
N ALA A 226 -17.95 3.52 -6.01
CA ALA A 226 -18.31 4.03 -4.68
C ALA A 226 -17.73 5.44 -4.45
N PHE A 227 -16.53 5.71 -4.94
CA PHE A 227 -15.87 7.02 -4.81
C PHE A 227 -15.49 7.58 -6.18
N SER A 228 -15.54 8.91 -6.29
CA SER A 228 -14.90 9.63 -7.40
C SER A 228 -13.39 9.60 -7.22
N PRO A 229 -12.60 9.57 -8.32
CA PRO A 229 -11.15 9.59 -8.24
C PRO A 229 -10.63 10.78 -7.42
N ILE A 230 -9.66 10.53 -6.54
CA ILE A 230 -8.93 11.58 -5.83
C ILE A 230 -7.99 12.26 -6.83
N ILE A 231 -7.96 13.58 -6.82
CA ILE A 231 -7.20 14.35 -7.80
C ILE A 231 -5.97 14.98 -7.16
N LEU A 232 -4.81 14.79 -7.77
CA LEU A 232 -3.61 15.57 -7.51
C LEU A 232 -3.31 16.45 -8.74
N GLU A 233 -2.84 17.66 -8.49
CA GLU A 233 -2.34 18.56 -9.55
C GLU A 233 -0.83 18.42 -9.67
N THR A 234 -0.32 18.45 -10.90
CA THR A 234 1.11 18.50 -11.18
C THR A 234 1.53 19.96 -11.37
N TYR A 235 2.73 20.30 -10.93
CA TYR A 235 3.28 21.67 -11.01
C TYR A 235 4.65 21.67 -11.71
N PRO A 236 4.77 21.21 -12.97
CA PRO A 236 6.04 21.04 -13.64
C PRO A 236 6.85 22.34 -13.72
N GLU A 237 6.16 23.48 -13.80
CA GLU A 237 6.78 24.81 -13.83
C GLU A 237 7.38 25.27 -12.50
N ARG A 238 7.07 24.56 -11.41
CA ARG A 238 7.52 24.92 -10.05
C ARG A 238 8.82 24.23 -9.62
N CYS A 239 9.34 23.32 -10.41
CA CYS A 239 10.61 22.70 -10.10
C CYS A 239 11.56 22.50 -11.26
N ASN A 240 12.83 22.83 -11.01
CA ASN A 240 13.90 22.71 -11.99
C ASN A 240 14.77 21.46 -11.77
N ALA A 241 14.52 20.69 -10.72
CA ALA A 241 15.29 19.50 -10.40
C ALA A 241 15.16 18.46 -11.53
N LYS A 242 16.29 17.89 -11.94
CA LYS A 242 16.30 16.81 -12.92
C LYS A 242 15.68 15.54 -12.32
N LEU A 243 15.00 14.79 -13.15
CA LEU A 243 14.56 13.44 -12.79
C LEU A 243 15.80 12.55 -12.51
N PRO A 244 15.68 11.58 -11.60
CA PRO A 244 16.78 10.64 -11.36
C PRO A 244 17.20 9.90 -12.63
N ASN A 245 18.49 9.64 -12.77
CA ASN A 245 19.07 9.01 -13.96
C ASN A 245 18.44 7.63 -14.28
N TRP A 246 17.96 6.91 -13.25
CA TRP A 246 17.33 5.61 -13.48
C TRP A 246 16.05 5.70 -14.34
N ILE A 247 15.34 6.82 -14.30
CA ILE A 247 14.13 7.04 -15.12
C ILE A 247 14.54 7.05 -16.60
N GLU A 248 15.51 7.85 -16.95
CA GLU A 248 16.01 7.92 -18.33
C GLU A 248 16.57 6.56 -18.79
N ARG A 249 17.32 5.87 -17.93
CA ARG A 249 17.81 4.51 -18.23
C ARG A 249 16.68 3.52 -18.46
N ALA A 250 15.66 3.52 -17.59
CA ALA A 250 14.52 2.63 -17.73
C ALA A 250 13.72 2.87 -19.01
N LEU A 251 13.61 4.14 -19.44
CA LEU A 251 12.92 4.49 -20.69
C LEU A 251 13.71 4.08 -21.95
N LYS A 252 15.04 4.21 -21.91
CA LYS A 252 15.92 3.89 -23.05
C LYS A 252 16.28 2.41 -23.16
N ASN A 253 16.23 1.65 -22.05
CA ASN A 253 16.60 0.24 -22.05
C ASN A 253 15.40 -0.64 -22.48
N PRO A 254 15.47 -1.30 -23.65
CA PRO A 254 14.39 -2.21 -24.09
C PRO A 254 14.19 -3.40 -23.16
N ASN A 255 15.22 -3.78 -22.40
CA ASN A 255 15.21 -4.90 -21.45
C ASN A 255 14.89 -4.49 -20.01
N ALA A 256 14.55 -3.22 -19.77
CA ALA A 256 14.14 -2.80 -18.42
C ALA A 256 12.87 -3.57 -17.97
N PRO A 257 12.79 -3.98 -16.69
CA PRO A 257 11.60 -4.62 -16.17
C PRO A 257 10.34 -3.82 -16.50
N PRO A 258 9.25 -4.47 -16.98
CA PRO A 258 8.03 -3.75 -17.40
C PRO A 258 7.47 -2.82 -16.33
N ILE A 259 7.50 -3.25 -15.05
CA ILE A 259 7.04 -2.43 -13.94
C ILE A 259 7.87 -1.15 -13.78
N LEU A 260 9.21 -1.27 -13.87
CA LEU A 260 10.10 -0.10 -13.76
C LEU A 260 9.90 0.87 -14.92
N ARG A 261 9.75 0.35 -16.14
CA ARG A 261 9.50 1.17 -17.34
C ARG A 261 8.17 1.87 -17.25
N SER A 262 7.11 1.17 -16.87
CA SER A 262 5.77 1.74 -16.70
C SER A 262 5.77 2.87 -15.67
N PHE A 263 6.45 2.66 -14.53
CA PHE A 263 6.59 3.67 -13.51
C PHE A 263 7.39 4.89 -14.00
N ALA A 264 8.50 4.65 -14.71
CA ALA A 264 9.30 5.71 -15.30
C ALA A 264 8.53 6.54 -16.34
N GLN A 265 7.67 5.89 -17.16
CA GLN A 265 6.77 6.59 -18.10
C GLN A 265 5.75 7.47 -17.37
N GLY A 266 5.15 6.96 -16.28
CA GLY A 266 4.22 7.76 -15.47
C GLY A 266 4.89 9.00 -14.90
N VAL A 267 6.05 8.83 -14.27
CA VAL A 267 6.85 9.94 -13.71
C VAL A 267 7.25 10.95 -14.77
N SER A 268 7.66 10.48 -15.97
CA SER A 268 8.02 11.37 -17.09
C SER A 268 6.84 12.25 -17.52
N ARG A 269 5.64 11.67 -17.66
CA ARG A 269 4.41 12.39 -18.04
C ARG A 269 3.97 13.43 -16.99
N TYR A 270 4.25 13.22 -15.72
CA TYR A 270 4.00 14.23 -14.69
C TYR A 270 4.91 15.45 -14.89
N ARG A 271 6.15 15.19 -15.33
CA ARG A 271 7.20 16.22 -15.41
C ARG A 271 7.19 17.00 -16.71
N ASP A 272 6.81 16.38 -17.82
CA ASP A 272 6.75 17.03 -19.13
C ASP A 272 5.43 17.83 -19.37
N GLY A 273 4.54 17.82 -18.37
CA GLY A 273 3.26 18.54 -18.46
C GLY A 273 2.17 17.83 -19.25
N SER A 274 2.41 16.59 -19.73
CA SER A 274 1.38 15.80 -20.43
C SER A 274 0.21 15.45 -19.54
N ILE A 275 0.43 15.40 -18.23
CA ILE A 275 -0.60 15.15 -17.22
C ILE A 275 -0.66 16.33 -16.27
N LYS A 276 -1.75 17.10 -16.34
CA LYS A 276 -2.02 18.17 -15.38
C LYS A 276 -2.67 17.66 -14.09
N TYR A 277 -3.56 16.67 -14.20
CA TYR A 277 -4.30 16.11 -13.07
C TYR A 277 -4.16 14.60 -13.05
N ILE A 278 -3.54 14.09 -11.98
CA ILE A 278 -3.47 12.66 -11.68
C ILE A 278 -4.78 12.24 -11.03
N LYS A 279 -5.37 11.15 -11.50
CA LYS A 279 -6.60 10.59 -10.95
C LYS A 279 -6.32 9.28 -10.26
N LEU A 280 -6.49 9.27 -8.94
CA LEU A 280 -6.18 8.15 -8.07
C LEU A 280 -7.45 7.42 -7.64
N LEU A 281 -7.39 6.11 -7.66
CA LEU A 281 -8.38 5.19 -7.08
C LEU A 281 -7.70 4.19 -6.15
N ASP A 282 -8.49 3.26 -5.61
CA ASP A 282 -8.02 2.23 -4.67
C ASP A 282 -6.73 1.56 -5.16
N GLY A 283 -5.77 1.44 -4.24
CA GLY A 283 -4.47 0.85 -4.55
C GLY A 283 -4.54 -0.59 -5.01
N GLY A 284 -5.58 -1.32 -4.59
CA GLY A 284 -5.80 -2.70 -4.98
C GLY A 284 -5.97 -2.92 -6.49
N LEU A 285 -6.35 -1.88 -7.25
CA LEU A 285 -6.49 -2.00 -8.70
C LEU A 285 -5.16 -2.29 -9.43
N ALA A 286 -4.05 -1.76 -8.93
CA ALA A 286 -2.74 -1.96 -9.54
C ALA A 286 -1.86 -2.93 -8.72
N ASP A 287 -1.96 -2.90 -7.39
CA ASP A 287 -1.12 -3.69 -6.49
C ASP A 287 -1.76 -3.82 -5.11
N ASN A 288 -2.62 -4.82 -4.93
CA ASN A 288 -3.35 -5.01 -3.67
C ASN A 288 -2.49 -5.45 -2.49
N PHE A 289 -1.24 -5.85 -2.71
CA PHE A 289 -0.28 -6.12 -1.64
C PHE A 289 0.62 -4.93 -1.31
N GLY A 290 0.70 -3.92 -2.18
CA GLY A 290 1.56 -2.77 -1.99
C GLY A 290 3.05 -3.09 -2.12
N LEU A 291 3.42 -4.07 -2.94
CA LEU A 291 4.80 -4.55 -3.12
C LEU A 291 5.58 -3.78 -4.19
N SER A 292 4.86 -3.18 -5.13
CA SER A 292 5.45 -2.53 -6.31
C SER A 292 6.40 -1.39 -5.95
N GLY A 293 6.08 -0.65 -4.88
CA GLY A 293 6.96 0.44 -4.40
C GLY A 293 8.35 -0.07 -4.02
N PHE A 294 8.43 -1.21 -3.33
CA PHE A 294 9.70 -1.84 -2.99
C PHE A 294 10.41 -2.40 -4.22
N THR A 295 9.68 -3.10 -5.08
CA THR A 295 10.23 -3.63 -6.34
C THR A 295 10.85 -2.52 -7.18
N VAL A 296 10.14 -1.40 -7.38
CA VAL A 296 10.66 -0.23 -8.11
C VAL A 296 11.87 0.36 -7.41
N ALA A 297 11.85 0.51 -6.07
CA ALA A 297 12.99 1.04 -5.32
C ALA A 297 14.24 0.16 -5.48
N ARG A 298 14.08 -1.16 -5.52
CA ARG A 298 15.18 -2.11 -5.76
C ARG A 298 15.66 -2.07 -7.21
N GLU A 299 14.76 -2.17 -8.18
CA GLU A 299 15.09 -2.21 -9.61
C GLU A 299 15.67 -0.88 -10.13
N SER A 300 15.29 0.25 -9.51
CA SER A 300 15.85 1.57 -9.83
C SER A 300 17.23 1.80 -9.22
N SER A 301 17.66 0.97 -8.28
CA SER A 301 18.92 1.14 -7.57
C SER A 301 20.14 0.90 -8.47
N GLU A 302 21.11 1.79 -8.38
CA GLU A 302 22.37 1.70 -9.13
C GLU A 302 23.39 0.80 -8.44
N THR A 303 23.11 0.37 -7.21
CA THR A 303 24.04 -0.40 -6.40
C THR A 303 23.49 -1.79 -6.06
N PRO A 304 24.36 -2.78 -5.86
CA PRO A 304 23.91 -4.12 -5.47
C PRO A 304 23.27 -4.16 -4.08
N TYR A 305 23.49 -3.15 -3.25
CA TYR A 305 22.97 -3.07 -1.90
C TYR A 305 21.72 -2.16 -1.75
N GLY A 306 21.44 -1.30 -2.72
CA GLY A 306 20.26 -0.45 -2.59
C GLY A 306 18.94 -1.25 -2.49
N PRO A 307 18.01 -0.71 -1.73
CA PRO A 307 17.91 0.65 -1.18
C PRO A 307 18.63 0.90 0.17
N LEU A 308 19.48 -0.01 0.63
CA LEU A 308 20.30 0.16 1.83
C LEU A 308 21.50 1.10 1.58
N SER A 309 22.06 1.64 2.68
CA SER A 309 23.40 2.22 2.65
C SER A 309 24.49 1.11 2.64
N ARG A 310 25.74 1.48 2.39
CA ARG A 310 26.88 0.55 2.43
C ARG A 310 27.04 -0.05 3.83
N GLU A 311 26.91 0.78 4.84
CA GLU A 311 27.06 0.43 6.25
C GLU A 311 25.95 -0.50 6.71
N GLN A 312 24.69 -0.22 6.34
CA GLN A 312 23.57 -1.12 6.58
C GLN A 312 23.78 -2.48 5.91
N ALA A 313 24.18 -2.47 4.65
CA ALA A 313 24.34 -3.67 3.84
C ALA A 313 25.39 -4.64 4.38
N VAL A 314 26.51 -4.14 4.97
CA VAL A 314 27.55 -5.02 5.55
C VAL A 314 27.17 -5.57 6.92
N LYS A 315 26.35 -4.85 7.69
CA LYS A 315 25.89 -5.27 9.03
C LYS A 315 24.73 -6.25 8.98
N LEU A 316 23.87 -6.16 7.95
CA LEU A 316 22.64 -6.92 7.83
C LEU A 316 22.88 -8.44 7.84
N ARG A 317 22.15 -9.16 8.69
CA ARG A 317 22.17 -10.63 8.79
C ARG A 317 20.84 -11.26 8.44
N ARG A 318 19.74 -10.62 8.83
CA ARG A 318 18.40 -11.17 8.70
C ARG A 318 17.46 -10.15 8.08
N VAL A 319 16.67 -10.60 7.12
CA VAL A 319 15.57 -9.82 6.54
C VAL A 319 14.30 -10.63 6.72
N LEU A 320 13.30 -10.06 7.36
CA LEU A 320 11.95 -10.55 7.40
C LEU A 320 11.07 -9.66 6.54
N PHE A 321 10.36 -10.24 5.58
CA PHE A 321 9.31 -9.54 4.85
C PHE A 321 8.03 -10.37 4.88
N LEU A 322 6.96 -9.82 5.46
CA LEU A 322 5.67 -10.49 5.55
C LEU A 322 4.59 -9.72 4.80
N VAL A 323 3.92 -10.42 3.90
CA VAL A 323 2.71 -9.94 3.22
C VAL A 323 1.51 -10.44 4.00
N VAL A 324 0.76 -9.52 4.60
CA VAL A 324 -0.47 -9.83 5.34
C VAL A 324 -1.64 -9.75 4.38
N ASP A 325 -2.16 -10.92 4.05
CA ASP A 325 -3.18 -11.12 3.02
C ASP A 325 -4.53 -11.45 3.63
N SER A 326 -5.47 -10.53 3.51
CA SER A 326 -6.88 -10.71 3.89
C SER A 326 -7.77 -11.06 2.70
N GLY A 327 -7.20 -11.49 1.57
CA GLY A 327 -7.94 -11.87 0.37
C GLY A 327 -8.91 -13.02 0.61
N ARG A 328 -9.90 -13.12 -0.25
CA ARG A 328 -10.92 -14.17 -0.22
C ARG A 328 -10.84 -15.01 -1.50
N PRO A 329 -11.21 -16.30 -1.42
CA PRO A 329 -11.38 -17.09 -2.63
C PRO A 329 -12.54 -16.55 -3.48
N PRO A 330 -12.67 -16.99 -4.73
CA PRO A 330 -13.80 -16.65 -5.60
C PRO A 330 -15.13 -16.86 -4.89
N GLN A 331 -16.09 -15.95 -5.09
CA GLN A 331 -17.41 -15.97 -4.48
C GLN A 331 -18.49 -16.15 -5.54
N GLY A 332 -19.67 -16.63 -5.13
CA GLY A 332 -20.83 -16.80 -5.96
C GLY A 332 -21.18 -18.27 -6.22
N ASP A 333 -22.48 -18.55 -6.35
CA ASP A 333 -23.01 -19.88 -6.59
C ASP A 333 -23.19 -20.22 -8.08
N TRP A 334 -22.89 -19.24 -8.95
CA TRP A 334 -23.02 -19.39 -10.41
C TRP A 334 -22.07 -20.46 -10.99
N ALA A 335 -20.99 -20.81 -10.27
CA ALA A 335 -20.13 -21.94 -10.64
C ALA A 335 -20.84 -23.32 -10.51
N GLN A 336 -21.97 -23.36 -9.79
CA GLN A 336 -22.80 -24.57 -9.61
C GLN A 336 -24.04 -24.57 -10.51
N ARG A 337 -24.22 -23.56 -11.36
CA ARG A 337 -25.37 -23.40 -12.25
C ARG A 337 -24.95 -23.39 -13.71
N LEU A 338 -25.87 -23.76 -14.59
CA LEU A 338 -25.67 -23.66 -16.03
C LEU A 338 -25.72 -22.20 -16.49
N GLU A 339 -26.56 -21.41 -15.85
CA GLU A 339 -26.71 -19.99 -16.09
C GLU A 339 -25.47 -19.24 -15.54
N GLY A 340 -24.93 -18.32 -16.34
CA GLY A 340 -23.81 -17.48 -15.94
C GLY A 340 -24.17 -16.46 -14.85
N PRO A 341 -23.19 -15.74 -14.33
CA PRO A 341 -23.43 -14.63 -13.41
C PRO A 341 -24.32 -13.56 -14.05
N SER A 342 -25.11 -12.83 -13.24
CA SER A 342 -25.85 -11.66 -13.68
C SER A 342 -24.90 -10.54 -14.18
N GLY A 343 -25.43 -9.54 -14.88
CA GLY A 343 -24.57 -8.47 -15.42
C GLY A 343 -23.68 -7.79 -14.37
N ALA A 344 -24.22 -7.54 -13.17
CA ALA A 344 -23.46 -6.97 -12.05
C ALA A 344 -22.43 -7.96 -11.48
N ASP A 345 -22.82 -9.22 -11.31
CA ASP A 345 -21.94 -10.30 -10.84
C ASP A 345 -20.83 -10.60 -11.84
N LEU A 346 -21.14 -10.49 -13.16
CA LEU A 346 -20.12 -10.65 -14.22
C LEU A 346 -19.05 -9.56 -14.14
N VAL A 347 -19.47 -8.29 -13.98
CA VAL A 347 -18.51 -7.17 -13.83
C VAL A 347 -17.66 -7.37 -12.58
N ALA A 348 -18.25 -7.76 -11.46
CA ALA A 348 -17.53 -8.05 -10.23
C ALA A 348 -16.55 -9.22 -10.42
N ALA A 349 -16.99 -10.33 -11.02
CA ALA A 349 -16.14 -11.49 -11.27
C ALA A 349 -14.96 -11.20 -12.20
N VAL A 350 -15.14 -10.34 -13.23
CA VAL A 350 -14.06 -9.89 -14.12
C VAL A 350 -13.06 -9.03 -13.35
N ALA A 351 -13.55 -8.08 -12.52
CA ALA A 351 -12.70 -7.24 -11.69
C ALA A 351 -11.90 -8.09 -10.68
N ASP A 352 -12.56 -8.98 -9.96
CA ASP A 352 -11.90 -9.89 -9.00
C ASP A 352 -10.87 -10.79 -9.68
N SER A 353 -11.17 -11.32 -10.88
CA SER A 353 -10.22 -12.13 -11.65
C SER A 353 -8.97 -11.34 -12.04
N ALA A 354 -9.14 -10.10 -12.48
CA ALA A 354 -8.02 -9.24 -12.83
C ALA A 354 -7.15 -8.89 -11.60
N LEU A 355 -7.80 -8.60 -10.47
CA LEU A 355 -7.13 -8.35 -9.20
C LEU A 355 -6.33 -9.57 -8.72
N ASP A 356 -6.92 -10.76 -8.74
CA ASP A 356 -6.27 -11.99 -8.33
C ASP A 356 -5.07 -12.37 -9.21
N LEU A 357 -5.17 -12.17 -10.52
CA LEU A 357 -4.05 -12.38 -11.43
C LEU A 357 -2.91 -11.40 -11.13
N GLY A 358 -3.24 -10.13 -10.92
CA GLY A 358 -2.29 -9.10 -10.52
C GLY A 358 -1.60 -9.42 -9.21
N LEU A 359 -2.34 -9.90 -8.21
CA LEU A 359 -1.82 -10.30 -6.90
C LEU A 359 -0.76 -11.41 -7.01
N ARG A 360 -1.10 -12.48 -7.73
CA ARG A 360 -0.16 -13.61 -7.92
C ARG A 360 1.10 -13.17 -8.66
N ALA A 361 0.92 -12.38 -9.72
CA ALA A 361 2.05 -11.87 -10.50
C ALA A 361 2.96 -10.94 -9.67
N SER A 362 2.38 -10.01 -8.90
CA SER A 362 3.14 -9.07 -8.07
C SER A 362 3.88 -9.78 -6.94
N TYR A 363 3.25 -10.77 -6.30
CA TYR A 363 3.90 -11.56 -5.25
C TYR A 363 5.06 -12.39 -5.78
N THR A 364 4.87 -13.11 -6.90
CA THR A 364 5.94 -13.90 -7.54
C THR A 364 7.09 -13.01 -7.98
N LEU A 365 6.81 -11.86 -8.61
CA LEU A 365 7.85 -10.90 -8.98
C LEU A 365 8.62 -10.40 -7.76
N PHE A 366 7.92 -10.11 -6.67
CA PHE A 366 8.53 -9.66 -5.43
C PHE A 366 9.46 -10.73 -4.83
N GLU A 367 9.05 -12.00 -4.77
CA GLU A 367 9.89 -13.10 -4.29
C GLU A 367 11.18 -13.25 -5.14
N HIS A 368 11.05 -13.15 -6.46
CA HIS A 368 12.22 -13.13 -7.34
C HIS A 368 13.14 -11.93 -7.07
N THR A 369 12.56 -10.73 -6.96
CA THR A 369 13.33 -9.50 -6.66
C THR A 369 14.09 -9.64 -5.33
N MET A 370 13.46 -10.20 -4.29
CA MET A 370 14.10 -10.42 -2.99
C MET A 370 15.24 -11.46 -3.07
N THR A 371 15.04 -12.53 -3.83
CA THR A 371 16.05 -13.55 -4.05
C THR A 371 17.27 -12.99 -4.79
N ASP A 372 17.04 -12.23 -5.84
CA ASP A 372 18.09 -11.60 -6.64
C ASP A 372 18.83 -10.53 -5.84
N TRP A 373 18.11 -9.77 -5.03
CA TRP A 373 18.72 -8.78 -4.13
C TRP A 373 19.63 -9.44 -3.09
N ARG A 374 19.16 -10.51 -2.43
CA ARG A 374 20.00 -11.29 -1.51
C ARG A 374 21.28 -11.77 -2.20
N ASN A 375 21.16 -12.34 -3.38
CA ASN A 375 22.31 -12.86 -4.14
C ASN A 375 23.28 -11.74 -4.54
N ALA A 376 22.77 -10.58 -4.96
CA ALA A 376 23.57 -9.40 -5.28
C ALA A 376 24.31 -8.88 -4.04
N LEU A 377 23.62 -8.79 -2.89
CA LEU A 377 24.21 -8.39 -1.61
C LEU A 377 25.34 -9.33 -1.19
N VAL A 378 25.16 -10.64 -1.25
CA VAL A 378 26.18 -11.62 -0.88
C VAL A 378 27.41 -11.49 -1.80
N ARG A 379 27.21 -11.40 -3.13
CA ARG A 379 28.30 -11.19 -4.08
C ARG A 379 29.10 -9.93 -3.76
N TRP A 380 28.41 -8.80 -3.52
CA TRP A 380 29.06 -7.54 -3.19
C TRP A 380 29.79 -7.59 -1.85
N ARG A 381 29.17 -8.13 -0.79
CA ARG A 381 29.76 -8.25 0.55
C ARG A 381 31.02 -9.10 0.54
N CYS A 382 31.07 -10.17 -0.26
CA CYS A 382 32.22 -11.06 -0.39
C CYS A 382 33.27 -10.54 -1.37
N GLY A 383 32.95 -9.53 -2.17
CA GLY A 383 33.88 -8.84 -3.08
C GLY A 383 34.79 -7.84 -2.36
N PRO A 384 35.81 -7.31 -3.07
CA PRO A 384 36.80 -6.41 -2.48
C PRO A 384 36.22 -5.17 -1.80
N GLU A 385 35.22 -4.52 -2.43
CA GLU A 385 34.57 -3.32 -1.91
C GLU A 385 33.83 -3.63 -0.60
N GLY A 386 32.96 -4.64 -0.60
CA GLY A 386 32.18 -5.01 0.58
C GLY A 386 33.07 -5.46 1.75
N GLN A 387 34.18 -6.16 1.47
CA GLN A 387 35.16 -6.54 2.48
C GLN A 387 35.86 -5.30 3.07
N ALA A 388 36.18 -4.28 2.26
CA ALA A 388 36.74 -3.03 2.73
C ALA A 388 35.77 -2.29 3.66
N VAL A 389 34.49 -2.16 3.27
CA VAL A 389 33.44 -1.53 4.10
C VAL A 389 33.27 -2.32 5.41
N ARG A 390 33.25 -3.66 5.34
CA ARG A 390 33.11 -4.50 6.54
C ARG A 390 34.29 -4.33 7.52
N ARG A 391 35.51 -4.18 7.02
CA ARG A 391 36.69 -3.89 7.89
C ARG A 391 36.56 -2.55 8.59
N ALA A 392 36.00 -1.55 7.92
CA ALA A 392 35.84 -0.20 8.46
C ALA A 392 34.69 -0.08 9.46
N HIS A 393 33.54 -0.76 9.22
CA HIS A 393 32.29 -0.58 9.96
C HIS A 393 31.87 -1.80 10.79
N GLY A 394 32.64 -2.89 10.74
CA GLY A 394 32.23 -4.16 11.33
C GLY A 394 31.18 -4.90 10.49
N GLY A 395 30.83 -6.10 10.88
CA GLY A 395 29.80 -6.89 10.26
C GLY A 395 30.07 -8.39 10.30
N PRO A 396 29.07 -9.23 10.08
CA PRO A 396 29.17 -10.68 10.08
C PRO A 396 29.97 -11.20 8.87
N ASN A 397 30.16 -12.53 8.82
CA ASN A 397 30.66 -13.18 7.62
C ASN A 397 29.87 -12.73 6.38
N CYS A 398 30.55 -12.54 5.25
CA CYS A 398 29.90 -12.01 4.04
C CYS A 398 28.75 -12.90 3.51
N GLN A 399 28.78 -14.20 3.81
CA GLN A 399 27.72 -15.16 3.43
C GLN A 399 26.61 -15.27 4.50
N ASP A 400 26.80 -14.75 5.72
CA ASP A 400 25.79 -14.78 6.77
C ASP A 400 24.71 -13.72 6.51
N LEU A 401 23.83 -14.04 5.56
CA LEU A 401 22.69 -13.25 5.16
C LEU A 401 21.54 -14.15 4.78
N LYS A 402 20.43 -14.07 5.53
CA LYS A 402 19.22 -14.85 5.26
C LYS A 402 18.01 -13.93 5.08
N PHE A 403 17.25 -14.21 4.05
CA PHE A 403 15.98 -13.54 3.76
C PHE A 403 14.84 -14.51 4.04
N TYR A 404 13.84 -14.02 4.75
CA TYR A 404 12.61 -14.70 5.11
C TYR A 404 11.47 -13.91 4.49
N VAL A 405 10.94 -14.39 3.38
CA VAL A 405 9.81 -13.79 2.66
C VAL A 405 8.64 -14.74 2.77
N GLY A 406 7.51 -14.25 3.23
CA GLY A 406 6.35 -15.09 3.42
C GLY A 406 5.03 -14.31 3.41
N ARG A 407 3.95 -15.07 3.30
CA ARG A 407 2.58 -14.56 3.35
C ARG A 407 1.92 -15.05 4.63
N VAL A 408 1.18 -14.16 5.29
CA VAL A 408 0.32 -14.44 6.43
C VAL A 408 -1.12 -14.27 5.97
N GLY A 409 -1.89 -15.34 5.89
CA GLY A 409 -3.23 -15.33 5.32
C GLY A 409 -4.19 -16.30 5.99
N PHE A 410 -5.46 -16.24 5.62
CA PHE A 410 -6.55 -17.05 6.20
C PHE A 410 -6.37 -18.56 5.98
N ASP A 411 -5.80 -18.95 4.86
CA ASP A 411 -5.55 -20.35 4.47
C ASP A 411 -4.61 -21.11 5.42
N GLN A 412 -3.82 -20.40 6.20
CA GLN A 412 -2.87 -20.98 7.17
C GLN A 412 -3.54 -21.41 8.48
N LEU A 413 -4.77 -20.98 8.73
CA LEU A 413 -5.51 -21.24 9.97
C LEU A 413 -6.36 -22.53 9.92
N GLY A 414 -6.20 -23.32 8.88
CA GLY A 414 -7.00 -24.52 8.64
C GLY A 414 -8.38 -24.21 8.03
N MET A 415 -8.99 -25.25 7.43
CA MET A 415 -10.20 -25.09 6.60
C MET A 415 -11.39 -24.47 7.33
N ALA A 416 -11.62 -24.85 8.59
CA ALA A 416 -12.79 -24.37 9.36
C ALA A 416 -12.68 -22.87 9.68
N ARG A 417 -11.53 -22.41 10.15
CA ARG A 417 -11.29 -20.99 10.47
C ARG A 417 -11.27 -20.15 9.18
N ALA A 418 -10.60 -20.63 8.14
CA ALA A 418 -10.57 -19.96 6.84
C ALA A 418 -11.97 -19.78 6.25
N ALA A 419 -12.84 -20.79 6.35
CA ALA A 419 -14.24 -20.69 5.89
C ALA A 419 -15.02 -19.59 6.63
N GLN A 420 -14.85 -19.46 7.96
CA GLN A 420 -15.48 -18.39 8.75
C GLN A 420 -14.97 -16.99 8.34
N LEU A 421 -13.68 -16.85 8.05
CA LEU A 421 -13.08 -15.57 7.66
C LEU A 421 -13.46 -15.18 6.21
N ASN A 422 -13.55 -16.16 5.32
CA ASN A 422 -13.82 -15.94 3.90
C ASN A 422 -15.23 -15.39 3.62
N VAL A 423 -16.19 -15.58 4.51
CA VAL A 423 -17.55 -15.02 4.37
C VAL A 423 -17.66 -13.56 4.86
N ILE A 424 -16.66 -13.05 5.58
CA ILE A 424 -16.68 -11.67 6.08
C ILE A 424 -16.52 -10.71 4.89
N PRO A 425 -17.46 -9.77 4.66
CA PRO A 425 -17.43 -8.91 3.49
C PRO A 425 -16.34 -7.83 3.55
N THR A 426 -15.97 -7.31 2.39
CA THR A 426 -15.12 -6.12 2.27
C THR A 426 -15.99 -4.87 2.47
N ARG A 427 -15.98 -4.31 3.68
CA ARG A 427 -16.76 -3.14 4.08
C ARG A 427 -15.95 -2.25 5.01
N LEU A 428 -16.39 -1.00 5.19
CA LEU A 428 -15.82 -0.06 6.17
C LEU A 428 -16.56 -0.11 7.52
N LYS A 429 -17.52 -1.01 7.64
CA LYS A 429 -18.24 -1.36 8.88
C LYS A 429 -18.41 -2.85 8.96
N LEU A 430 -18.05 -3.44 10.08
CA LEU A 430 -18.26 -4.85 10.39
C LEU A 430 -18.89 -5.02 11.78
N PRO A 431 -19.67 -6.09 12.01
CA PRO A 431 -20.11 -6.47 13.34
C PRO A 431 -18.91 -6.76 14.26
N GLN A 432 -19.02 -6.38 15.53
CA GLN A 432 -17.96 -6.61 16.53
C GLN A 432 -17.44 -8.05 16.57
N PRO A 433 -18.28 -9.11 16.55
CA PRO A 433 -17.78 -10.48 16.56
C PRO A 433 -16.87 -10.81 15.36
N SER A 434 -17.17 -10.23 14.17
CA SER A 434 -16.34 -10.40 12.98
C SER A 434 -15.01 -9.67 13.13
N VAL A 435 -15.01 -8.48 13.73
CA VAL A 435 -13.79 -7.70 14.00
C VAL A 435 -12.89 -8.48 14.97
N ASP A 436 -13.44 -8.97 16.06
CA ASP A 436 -12.70 -9.71 17.09
C ASP A 436 -12.11 -11.02 16.53
N LEU A 437 -12.92 -11.75 15.72
CA LEU A 437 -12.45 -12.94 15.01
C LEU A 437 -11.28 -12.65 14.08
N LEU A 438 -11.32 -11.53 13.34
CA LEU A 438 -10.24 -11.13 12.43
C LEU A 438 -8.96 -10.77 13.17
N ILE A 439 -9.07 -10.04 14.28
CA ILE A 439 -7.92 -9.66 15.12
C ILE A 439 -7.25 -10.92 15.68
N GLU A 440 -8.04 -11.80 16.31
CA GLU A 440 -7.55 -13.07 16.85
C GLU A 440 -6.87 -13.90 15.76
N SER A 441 -7.51 -14.00 14.61
CA SER A 441 -6.99 -14.77 13.46
C SER A 441 -5.71 -14.18 12.89
N GLY A 442 -5.56 -12.85 12.84
CA GLY A 442 -4.31 -12.19 12.41
C GLY A 442 -3.14 -12.51 13.36
N HIS A 443 -3.41 -12.45 14.65
CA HIS A 443 -2.45 -12.82 15.68
C HIS A 443 -2.02 -14.30 15.57
N GLU A 444 -2.99 -15.22 15.50
CA GLU A 444 -2.76 -16.66 15.37
C GLU A 444 -2.00 -16.99 14.07
N ALA A 445 -2.41 -16.41 12.94
CA ALA A 445 -1.78 -16.64 11.66
C ALA A 445 -0.31 -16.23 11.63
N LEU A 446 0.06 -15.14 12.30
CA LEU A 446 1.46 -14.74 12.45
C LEU A 446 2.24 -15.77 13.25
N LEU A 447 1.76 -16.14 14.42
CA LEU A 447 2.49 -17.03 15.36
C LEU A 447 2.64 -18.46 14.81
N THR A 448 1.72 -18.91 13.96
CA THR A 448 1.78 -20.23 13.30
C THR A 448 2.52 -20.21 11.96
N ASN A 449 2.81 -19.03 11.42
CA ASN A 449 3.48 -18.89 10.13
C ASN A 449 4.89 -19.50 10.12
N SER A 450 5.16 -20.41 9.20
CA SER A 450 6.42 -21.13 9.12
C SER A 450 7.62 -20.22 8.83
N THR A 451 7.45 -19.21 7.96
CA THR A 451 8.48 -18.22 7.60
C THR A 451 8.84 -17.37 8.82
N PHE A 452 7.82 -16.89 9.55
CA PHE A 452 8.02 -16.12 10.77
C PHE A 452 8.73 -16.92 11.85
N ARG A 453 8.29 -18.15 12.08
CA ARG A 453 8.95 -19.06 13.06
C ARG A 453 10.39 -19.38 12.68
N SER A 454 10.67 -19.60 11.40
CA SER A 454 12.03 -19.80 10.89
C SER A 454 12.93 -18.56 11.10
N PHE A 455 12.37 -17.36 10.89
CA PHE A 455 13.05 -16.12 11.21
C PHE A 455 13.37 -16.02 12.71
N LEU A 456 12.37 -16.24 13.57
CA LEU A 456 12.56 -16.22 15.04
C LEU A 456 13.63 -17.20 15.50
N GLY A 457 13.68 -18.40 14.92
CA GLY A 457 14.70 -19.42 15.24
C GLY A 457 16.10 -19.05 14.76
N SER A 458 16.25 -17.99 13.96
CA SER A 458 17.54 -17.54 13.42
C SER A 458 18.12 -16.33 14.16
N LEU A 459 17.35 -15.69 15.04
CA LEU A 459 17.78 -14.60 15.91
C LEU A 459 18.54 -15.13 17.12
#